data_32916eeaf7ea80b9cf9d354f9954dc85
#
_entry.id   32916eeaf7ea80b9cf9d354f9954dc85
#
_cell.length_a   1.000
_cell.length_b   1.000
_cell.length_c   1.000
_cell.angle_alpha   90.00
_cell.angle_beta   90.00
_cell.angle_gamma   90.00
#
_symmetry.space_group_name_H-M   'P 1'
#
loop_
_entity.id
_entity.type
_entity.pdbx_description
1 polymer ?
#
loop_
_entity_poly.entity_id
_entity_poly.type
_entity_poly.pdbx_seq_one_letter_code
_entity_poly.pdbx_strand_id
1 'polypeptide(L)'
;MFLRVNTVRRESKTYRYAQLVESYRRDIDKLPAHRVLANLGELSDLEIRNFRLALSASKSGETLVIPKTVKRKVDSTVKVHQNLAYLDLAVLSEIWDELGIGQLIRGVTPASQSDLNIETVLRTLVLYQCSNPGSKLSATRWLPHTSLIETLGISPNQFNNSRLHRSLTNFEEHLPALMSRLPEIYQKHFGSFDSLFLDVSDAYFHGQGPSLAQNSKTKEGHFKKKIGIVLLCNEDGLPLRWEVIPGASSDNKPMQEMIDSVQGLSWLGKAPIVCDRAMGKTAQIKSMCDNGMPFLTPLTRTEYHSYVKNLSTI
;
A
#
# COMPACT_ATOMS: atom_id res chain seq x y z
N MET A 1 -11.04 -3.15 -24.44
CA MET A 1 -10.91 -4.39 -23.65
C MET A 1 -11.67 -5.50 -24.37
N PHE A 2 -11.12 -6.71 -24.50
CA PHE A 2 -11.72 -7.86 -25.18
C PHE A 2 -11.24 -9.18 -24.58
N LEU A 3 -11.99 -10.26 -24.81
CA LEU A 3 -11.64 -11.60 -24.39
C LEU A 3 -10.81 -12.30 -25.45
N ARG A 4 -9.55 -12.61 -25.16
CA ARG A 4 -8.68 -13.48 -25.96
C ARG A 4 -8.88 -14.92 -25.49
N VAL A 5 -9.14 -15.85 -26.45
CA VAL A 5 -9.28 -17.26 -26.11
C VAL A 5 -8.24 -18.06 -26.90
N ASN A 6 -7.41 -18.79 -26.19
CA ASN A 6 -6.42 -19.70 -26.73
C ASN A 6 -6.94 -21.15 -26.61
N THR A 7 -6.96 -21.87 -27.69
CA THR A 7 -7.42 -23.25 -27.72
C THR A 7 -6.22 -24.19 -27.77
N VAL A 8 -6.13 -25.09 -26.78
CA VAL A 8 -5.09 -26.12 -26.71
C VAL A 8 -5.75 -27.49 -26.86
N ARG A 9 -5.29 -28.29 -27.83
CA ARG A 9 -5.73 -29.69 -28.00
C ARG A 9 -4.69 -30.60 -27.40
N ARG A 10 -5.12 -31.47 -26.48
CA ARG A 10 -4.28 -32.55 -25.92
C ARG A 10 -5.06 -33.84 -26.01
N GLU A 11 -4.48 -34.83 -26.72
CA GLU A 11 -5.10 -36.11 -27.00
C GLU A 11 -6.50 -35.97 -27.63
N SER A 12 -7.55 -36.42 -26.95
CA SER A 12 -8.94 -36.29 -27.40
C SER A 12 -9.71 -35.11 -26.81
N LYS A 13 -9.07 -34.28 -25.98
CA LYS A 13 -9.71 -33.16 -25.26
C LYS A 13 -9.24 -31.80 -25.77
N THR A 14 -10.17 -30.86 -25.84
CA THR A 14 -9.93 -29.48 -26.23
C THR A 14 -10.12 -28.60 -25.01
N TYR A 15 -9.07 -27.85 -24.62
CA TYR A 15 -9.04 -26.92 -23.53
C TYR A 15 -9.04 -25.49 -24.06
N ARG A 16 -9.81 -24.60 -23.46
CA ARG A 16 -9.89 -23.18 -23.85
C ARG A 16 -9.52 -22.28 -22.69
N TYR A 17 -8.40 -21.62 -22.82
CA TYR A 17 -7.88 -20.68 -21.83
C TYR A 17 -8.21 -19.26 -22.27
N ALA A 18 -8.84 -18.51 -21.37
CA ALA A 18 -9.26 -17.16 -21.66
C ALA A 18 -8.42 -16.11 -20.88
N GLN A 19 -8.21 -14.98 -21.53
CA GLN A 19 -7.52 -13.83 -20.99
C GLN A 19 -8.33 -12.57 -21.28
N LEU A 20 -8.46 -11.71 -20.30
CA LEU A 20 -8.97 -10.35 -20.50
C LEU A 20 -7.81 -9.47 -20.98
N VAL A 21 -7.97 -8.83 -22.12
CA VAL A 21 -6.90 -8.11 -22.81
C VAL A 21 -7.37 -6.71 -23.17
N GLU A 22 -6.49 -5.74 -22.98
CA GLU A 22 -6.70 -4.37 -23.42
C GLU A 22 -5.77 -4.02 -24.57
N SER A 23 -6.32 -3.34 -25.59
CA SER A 23 -5.55 -2.76 -26.68
C SER A 23 -5.15 -1.34 -26.31
N TYR A 24 -3.89 -1.00 -26.52
CA TYR A 24 -3.38 0.37 -26.36
C TYR A 24 -2.35 0.68 -27.44
N ARG A 25 -1.98 1.93 -27.60
CA ARG A 25 -0.88 2.33 -28.49
C ARG A 25 0.36 2.59 -27.64
N ARG A 26 1.48 2.03 -28.02
CA ARG A 26 2.76 2.27 -27.34
C ARG A 26 3.17 3.74 -27.49
N ASP A 27 3.70 4.31 -26.43
CA ASP A 27 4.06 5.74 -26.43
C ASP A 27 5.25 6.05 -27.34
N ILE A 28 6.15 5.09 -27.53
CA ILE A 28 7.41 5.25 -28.30
C ILE A 28 7.16 5.28 -29.81
N ASP A 29 6.42 4.31 -30.35
CA ASP A 29 6.28 4.11 -31.79
C ASP A 29 4.83 4.22 -32.29
N LYS A 30 3.89 4.51 -31.39
CA LYS A 30 2.43 4.59 -31.62
C LYS A 30 1.81 3.33 -32.23
N LEU A 31 2.57 2.22 -32.27
CA LEU A 31 2.05 0.95 -32.76
C LEU A 31 1.05 0.34 -31.79
N PRO A 32 0.03 -0.37 -32.31
CA PRO A 32 -0.95 -1.04 -31.48
C PRO A 32 -0.29 -2.19 -30.70
N ALA A 33 -0.56 -2.26 -29.42
CA ALA A 33 -0.09 -3.30 -28.52
C ALA A 33 -1.24 -3.82 -27.65
N HIS A 34 -1.02 -4.95 -27.00
CA HIS A 34 -1.98 -5.58 -26.12
C HIS A 34 -1.33 -5.87 -24.76
N ARG A 35 -2.03 -5.56 -23.68
CA ARG A 35 -1.64 -6.01 -22.35
C ARG A 35 -2.70 -6.93 -21.77
N VAL A 36 -2.27 -7.98 -21.10
CA VAL A 36 -3.15 -8.90 -20.38
C VAL A 36 -3.51 -8.25 -19.06
N LEU A 37 -4.79 -8.04 -18.81
CA LEU A 37 -5.30 -7.48 -17.55
C LEU A 37 -5.56 -8.60 -16.53
N ALA A 38 -6.09 -9.75 -17.00
CA ALA A 38 -6.35 -10.89 -16.14
C ALA A 38 -6.28 -12.20 -16.94
N ASN A 39 -5.79 -13.27 -16.29
CA ASN A 39 -5.90 -14.64 -16.75
C ASN A 39 -7.12 -15.28 -16.09
N LEU A 40 -8.10 -15.67 -16.90
CA LEU A 40 -9.36 -16.27 -16.42
C LEU A 40 -9.29 -17.81 -16.35
N GLY A 41 -8.17 -18.40 -16.75
CA GLY A 41 -8.01 -19.86 -16.75
C GLY A 41 -8.78 -20.56 -17.86
N GLU A 42 -9.13 -21.83 -17.59
CA GLU A 42 -9.95 -22.63 -18.50
C GLU A 42 -11.41 -22.25 -18.35
N LEU A 43 -12.07 -21.95 -19.47
CA LEU A 43 -13.49 -21.63 -19.53
C LEU A 43 -14.23 -22.52 -20.52
N SER A 44 -15.47 -22.86 -20.16
CA SER A 44 -16.43 -23.54 -21.07
C SER A 44 -16.90 -22.60 -22.17
N ASP A 45 -17.47 -23.18 -23.23
CA ASP A 45 -18.05 -22.42 -24.36
C ASP A 45 -19.15 -21.45 -23.92
N LEU A 46 -19.91 -21.84 -22.92
CA LEU A 46 -20.98 -21.02 -22.35
C LEU A 46 -20.40 -19.81 -21.59
N GLU A 47 -19.39 -20.02 -20.79
CA GLU A 47 -18.72 -18.94 -20.05
C GLU A 47 -18.04 -17.97 -21.00
N ILE A 48 -17.30 -18.46 -22.02
CA ILE A 48 -16.69 -17.62 -23.07
C ILE A 48 -17.74 -16.77 -23.78
N ARG A 49 -18.88 -17.35 -24.11
CA ARG A 49 -20.00 -16.63 -24.74
C ARG A 49 -20.54 -15.54 -23.80
N ASN A 50 -20.77 -15.88 -22.54
CA ASN A 50 -21.30 -14.95 -21.56
C ASN A 50 -20.33 -13.78 -21.30
N PHE A 51 -19.03 -14.04 -21.18
CA PHE A 51 -18.00 -12.99 -21.07
C PHE A 51 -17.97 -12.07 -22.29
N ARG A 52 -18.06 -12.62 -23.49
CA ARG A 52 -18.11 -11.79 -24.71
C ARG A 52 -19.35 -10.92 -24.77
N LEU A 53 -20.51 -11.48 -24.42
CA LEU A 53 -21.76 -10.71 -24.34
C LEU A 53 -21.67 -9.60 -23.30
N ALA A 54 -21.13 -9.88 -22.10
CA ALA A 54 -20.95 -8.89 -21.06
C ALA A 54 -20.00 -7.74 -21.50
N LEU A 55 -18.90 -8.07 -22.14
CA LEU A 55 -17.95 -7.08 -22.68
C LEU A 55 -18.54 -6.25 -23.83
N SER A 56 -19.40 -6.85 -24.66
CA SER A 56 -20.11 -6.14 -25.74
C SER A 56 -21.15 -5.18 -25.15
N ALA A 57 -21.99 -5.66 -24.26
CA ALA A 57 -23.02 -4.84 -23.61
C ALA A 57 -22.43 -3.67 -22.80
N SER A 58 -21.28 -3.90 -22.13
CA SER A 58 -20.54 -2.83 -21.44
C SER A 58 -20.04 -1.71 -22.37
N LYS A 59 -19.84 -2.00 -23.66
CA LYS A 59 -19.41 -1.01 -24.67
C LYS A 59 -20.55 -0.25 -25.31
N SER A 60 -21.70 -0.92 -25.52
CA SER A 60 -22.84 -0.36 -26.28
C SER A 60 -23.94 0.21 -25.37
N GLY A 61 -23.88 -0.04 -24.07
CA GLY A 61 -24.98 0.31 -23.14
C GLY A 61 -26.26 -0.49 -23.39
N GLU A 62 -26.16 -1.62 -24.11
CA GLU A 62 -27.29 -2.44 -24.47
C GLU A 62 -27.71 -3.42 -23.39
N THR A 63 -28.96 -3.86 -23.44
CA THR A 63 -29.54 -4.84 -22.52
C THR A 63 -29.00 -6.25 -22.82
N LEU A 64 -28.42 -6.92 -21.80
CA LEU A 64 -28.01 -8.32 -21.92
C LEU A 64 -29.22 -9.25 -21.84
N VAL A 65 -29.49 -9.98 -22.94
CA VAL A 65 -30.49 -11.05 -22.95
C VAL A 65 -29.78 -12.37 -22.64
N ILE A 66 -30.11 -12.98 -21.48
CA ILE A 66 -29.61 -14.33 -21.16
C ILE A 66 -30.43 -15.37 -21.91
N PRO A 67 -29.82 -16.25 -22.72
CA PRO A 67 -30.57 -17.29 -23.45
C PRO A 67 -31.30 -18.22 -22.46
N LYS A 68 -32.55 -18.61 -22.81
CA LYS A 68 -33.48 -19.38 -21.99
C LYS A 68 -33.06 -20.82 -21.61
N THR A 69 -31.81 -21.21 -21.75
CA THR A 69 -31.35 -22.59 -21.48
C THR A 69 -31.13 -22.91 -20.00
N VAL A 70 -31.22 -21.94 -19.10
CA VAL A 70 -31.22 -22.19 -17.65
C VAL A 70 -32.68 -22.17 -17.18
N LYS A 71 -33.21 -23.32 -16.75
CA LYS A 71 -34.56 -23.52 -16.19
C LYS A 71 -34.76 -22.81 -14.81
N ARG A 72 -34.25 -21.60 -14.64
CA ARG A 72 -34.65 -20.68 -13.58
C ARG A 72 -35.38 -19.52 -14.25
N LYS A 73 -36.60 -19.24 -13.78
CA LYS A 73 -37.29 -17.98 -14.10
C LYS A 73 -36.44 -16.82 -13.53
N VAL A 74 -35.44 -16.40 -14.29
CA VAL A 74 -34.79 -15.12 -14.10
C VAL A 74 -35.41 -14.21 -15.13
N ASP A 75 -35.92 -13.07 -14.72
CA ASP A 75 -36.41 -12.05 -15.64
C ASP A 75 -35.36 -11.84 -16.75
N SER A 76 -35.80 -11.97 -18.00
CA SER A 76 -34.94 -12.19 -19.16
C SER A 76 -34.15 -10.97 -19.61
N THR A 77 -34.19 -9.87 -18.90
CA THR A 77 -33.47 -8.64 -19.23
C THR A 77 -32.73 -8.09 -18.02
N VAL A 78 -31.39 -8.25 -18.02
CA VAL A 78 -30.52 -7.56 -17.05
C VAL A 78 -30.13 -6.22 -17.68
N LYS A 79 -30.62 -5.12 -17.11
CA LYS A 79 -30.14 -3.79 -17.46
C LYS A 79 -28.91 -3.46 -16.62
N VAL A 80 -27.78 -3.26 -17.25
CA VAL A 80 -26.60 -2.76 -16.56
C VAL A 80 -26.75 -1.24 -16.40
N HIS A 81 -27.10 -0.79 -15.21
CA HIS A 81 -27.26 0.64 -14.91
C HIS A 81 -25.95 1.30 -14.56
N GLN A 82 -25.00 0.56 -13.97
CA GLN A 82 -23.72 1.09 -13.52
C GLN A 82 -22.67 -0.02 -13.52
N ASN A 83 -21.43 0.33 -13.89
CA ASN A 83 -20.27 -0.53 -13.77
C ASN A 83 -19.35 0.02 -12.68
N LEU A 84 -19.23 -0.69 -11.57
CA LEU A 84 -18.42 -0.31 -10.42
C LEU A 84 -17.14 -1.13 -10.38
N ALA A 85 -16.02 -0.51 -10.00
CA ALA A 85 -14.81 -1.24 -9.64
C ALA A 85 -15.10 -2.11 -8.40
N TYR A 86 -14.79 -3.40 -8.47
CA TYR A 86 -15.18 -4.34 -7.42
C TYR A 86 -14.07 -5.29 -7.00
N LEU A 87 -13.49 -6.08 -7.92
CA LEU A 87 -12.71 -7.26 -7.56
C LEU A 87 -11.41 -6.93 -6.81
N ASP A 88 -10.68 -5.95 -7.27
CA ASP A 88 -9.46 -5.44 -6.60
C ASP A 88 -9.79 -4.91 -5.20
N LEU A 89 -10.89 -4.17 -5.07
CA LEU A 89 -11.34 -3.63 -3.80
C LEU A 89 -11.86 -4.70 -2.85
N ALA A 90 -12.50 -5.75 -3.35
CA ALA A 90 -12.94 -6.89 -2.54
C ALA A 90 -11.73 -7.63 -1.94
N VAL A 91 -10.69 -7.91 -2.76
CA VAL A 91 -9.46 -8.57 -2.28
C VAL A 91 -8.73 -7.72 -1.25
N LEU A 92 -8.55 -6.43 -1.53
CA LEU A 92 -7.88 -5.51 -0.60
C LEU A 92 -8.68 -5.32 0.70
N SER A 93 -10.03 -5.34 0.61
CA SER A 93 -10.89 -5.28 1.78
C SER A 93 -10.76 -6.53 2.65
N GLU A 94 -10.67 -7.70 2.05
CA GLU A 94 -10.46 -8.96 2.76
C GLU A 94 -9.12 -8.97 3.49
N ILE A 95 -8.04 -8.54 2.83
CA ILE A 95 -6.71 -8.40 3.45
C ILE A 95 -6.76 -7.42 4.64
N TRP A 96 -7.46 -6.30 4.50
CA TRP A 96 -7.65 -5.34 5.60
C TRP A 96 -8.34 -5.97 6.82
N ASP A 97 -9.37 -6.76 6.59
CA ASP A 97 -10.14 -7.43 7.63
C ASP A 97 -9.36 -8.61 8.23
N GLU A 98 -8.66 -9.41 7.43
CA GLU A 98 -7.80 -10.52 7.86
C GLU A 98 -6.66 -10.04 8.74
N LEU A 99 -5.98 -8.97 8.36
CA LEU A 99 -4.93 -8.34 9.16
C LEU A 99 -5.47 -7.66 10.44
N GLY A 100 -6.77 -7.49 10.59
CA GLY A 100 -7.38 -6.86 11.77
C GLY A 100 -7.11 -5.35 11.89
N ILE A 101 -6.68 -4.68 10.80
CA ILE A 101 -6.34 -3.25 10.80
C ILE A 101 -7.52 -2.39 11.23
N GLY A 102 -8.73 -2.73 10.76
CA GLY A 102 -9.94 -2.03 11.16
C GLY A 102 -10.24 -2.14 12.66
N GLN A 103 -9.99 -3.30 13.27
CA GLN A 103 -10.14 -3.51 14.72
C GLN A 103 -9.10 -2.72 15.50
N LEU A 104 -7.85 -2.68 15.02
CA LEU A 104 -6.78 -1.89 15.61
C LEU A 104 -7.14 -0.40 15.64
N ILE A 105 -7.57 0.17 14.50
CA ILE A 105 -7.94 1.58 14.39
C ILE A 105 -9.11 1.90 15.33
N ARG A 106 -10.15 1.09 15.34
CA ARG A 106 -11.30 1.27 16.27
C ARG A 106 -10.90 1.13 17.73
N GLY A 107 -9.88 0.32 18.04
CA GLY A 107 -9.37 0.13 19.39
C GLY A 107 -8.53 1.28 19.93
N VAL A 108 -7.96 2.12 19.05
CA VAL A 108 -7.14 3.28 19.43
C VAL A 108 -7.87 4.61 19.27
N THR A 109 -9.00 4.63 18.56
CA THR A 109 -9.80 5.85 18.33
C THR A 109 -11.07 5.82 19.19
N PRO A 110 -11.56 6.98 19.65
CA PRO A 110 -12.83 7.03 20.38
C PRO A 110 -14.00 6.65 19.48
N ALA A 111 -15.03 6.07 20.08
CA ALA A 111 -16.26 5.80 19.37
C ALA A 111 -16.86 7.10 18.79
N SER A 112 -17.06 7.11 17.48
CA SER A 112 -17.63 8.28 16.80
C SER A 112 -19.14 8.14 16.68
N GLN A 113 -19.88 9.18 17.02
CA GLN A 113 -21.31 9.30 16.71
C GLN A 113 -21.56 9.74 15.26
N SER A 114 -20.50 9.93 14.48
CA SER A 114 -20.58 10.34 13.08
C SER A 114 -20.95 9.15 12.19
N ASP A 115 -21.84 9.35 11.22
CA ASP A 115 -22.23 8.37 10.19
C ASP A 115 -21.03 7.81 9.39
N LEU A 116 -19.92 8.57 9.33
CA LEU A 116 -18.67 8.15 8.72
C LEU A 116 -17.55 8.18 9.77
N ASN A 117 -17.18 7.01 10.28
CA ASN A 117 -16.12 6.88 11.29
C ASN A 117 -14.71 6.96 10.69
N ILE A 118 -13.72 7.18 11.54
CA ILE A 118 -12.30 7.33 11.14
C ILE A 118 -11.78 6.08 10.42
N GLU A 119 -12.13 4.88 10.90
CA GLU A 119 -11.70 3.63 10.29
C GLU A 119 -12.18 3.52 8.84
N THR A 120 -13.46 3.81 8.58
CA THR A 120 -14.03 3.80 7.22
C THR A 120 -13.32 4.80 6.30
N VAL A 121 -12.97 5.99 6.80
CA VAL A 121 -12.21 6.99 6.04
C VAL A 121 -10.82 6.46 5.70
N LEU A 122 -10.10 5.94 6.68
CA LEU A 122 -8.74 5.41 6.49
C LEU A 122 -8.74 4.20 5.55
N ARG A 123 -9.66 3.24 5.78
CA ARG A 123 -9.84 2.09 4.89
C ARG A 123 -10.04 2.52 3.45
N THR A 124 -10.98 3.44 3.21
CA THR A 124 -11.26 3.94 1.86
C THR A 124 -10.05 4.61 1.23
N LEU A 125 -9.29 5.42 1.97
CA LEU A 125 -8.09 6.09 1.47
C LEU A 125 -6.95 5.10 1.18
N VAL A 126 -6.76 4.07 2.00
CA VAL A 126 -5.77 3.01 1.76
C VAL A 126 -6.13 2.20 0.53
N LEU A 127 -7.39 1.74 0.42
CA LEU A 127 -7.84 1.01 -0.76
C LEU A 127 -7.70 1.84 -2.03
N TYR A 128 -7.99 3.15 -1.94
CA TYR A 128 -7.76 4.09 -3.03
C TYR A 128 -6.30 4.16 -3.44
N GLN A 129 -5.38 4.30 -2.49
CA GLN A 129 -3.94 4.34 -2.78
C GLN A 129 -3.42 3.05 -3.40
N CYS A 130 -3.96 1.90 -3.02
CA CYS A 130 -3.57 0.60 -3.58
C CYS A 130 -4.12 0.37 -5.00
N SER A 131 -5.36 0.85 -5.30
CA SER A 131 -6.04 0.54 -6.56
C SER A 131 -5.91 1.66 -7.61
N ASN A 132 -5.96 2.92 -7.19
CA ASN A 132 -5.94 4.08 -8.08
C ASN A 132 -5.24 5.29 -7.41
N PRO A 133 -3.93 5.22 -7.14
CA PRO A 133 -3.20 6.18 -6.33
C PRO A 133 -3.34 7.62 -6.84
N GLY A 134 -3.61 8.55 -5.91
CA GLY A 134 -3.77 9.96 -6.22
C GLY A 134 -4.02 10.84 -5.00
N SER A 135 -4.46 12.06 -5.21
CA SER A 135 -4.73 13.01 -4.12
C SER A 135 -6.01 12.66 -3.33
N LYS A 136 -6.10 13.16 -2.08
CA LYS A 136 -7.32 13.04 -1.26
C LYS A 136 -8.57 13.60 -1.99
N LEU A 137 -8.40 14.69 -2.73
CA LEU A 137 -9.49 15.25 -3.53
C LEU A 137 -9.90 14.32 -4.68
N SER A 138 -8.97 13.64 -5.34
CA SER A 138 -9.33 12.67 -6.37
C SER A 138 -9.97 11.42 -5.80
N ALA A 139 -9.65 11.02 -4.57
CA ALA A 139 -10.35 9.94 -3.87
C ALA A 139 -11.86 10.21 -3.73
N THR A 140 -12.26 11.47 -3.47
CA THR A 140 -13.68 11.83 -3.38
C THR A 140 -14.44 11.69 -4.70
N ARG A 141 -13.73 11.84 -5.81
CA ARG A 141 -14.29 11.67 -7.17
C ARG A 141 -14.28 10.22 -7.63
N TRP A 142 -13.32 9.44 -7.12
CA TRP A 142 -13.18 8.02 -7.44
C TRP A 142 -14.21 7.15 -6.71
N LEU A 143 -14.47 7.41 -5.43
CA LEU A 143 -15.35 6.60 -4.59
C LEU A 143 -16.74 6.33 -5.21
N PRO A 144 -17.44 7.31 -5.83
CA PRO A 144 -18.75 7.07 -6.45
C PRO A 144 -18.75 6.04 -7.59
N HIS A 145 -17.58 5.68 -8.11
CA HIS A 145 -17.42 4.70 -9.19
C HIS A 145 -16.96 3.33 -8.69
N THR A 146 -17.10 3.07 -7.39
CA THR A 146 -16.63 1.85 -6.73
C THR A 146 -17.74 1.17 -5.94
N SER A 147 -17.57 -0.12 -5.70
CA SER A 147 -18.47 -0.91 -4.83
C SER A 147 -18.38 -0.54 -3.34
N LEU A 148 -17.36 0.25 -2.94
CA LEU A 148 -17.16 0.64 -1.55
C LEU A 148 -18.35 1.43 -0.96
N ILE A 149 -19.09 2.15 -1.80
CA ILE A 149 -20.33 2.83 -1.38
C ILE A 149 -21.30 1.83 -0.73
N GLU A 150 -21.50 0.70 -1.39
CA GLU A 150 -22.45 -0.32 -0.91
C GLU A 150 -21.82 -1.19 0.19
N THR A 151 -20.57 -1.63 0.00
CA THR A 151 -19.91 -2.56 0.91
C THR A 151 -19.54 -1.94 2.26
N LEU A 152 -19.21 -0.65 2.29
CA LEU A 152 -18.90 0.10 3.52
C LEU A 152 -20.02 1.01 3.99
N GLY A 153 -21.15 1.05 3.28
CA GLY A 153 -22.28 1.91 3.60
C GLY A 153 -21.96 3.41 3.56
N ILE A 154 -21.10 3.83 2.65
CA ILE A 154 -20.64 5.22 2.57
C ILE A 154 -21.60 6.04 1.70
N SER A 155 -22.19 7.09 2.26
CA SER A 155 -22.85 8.10 1.44
C SER A 155 -21.81 8.98 0.73
N PRO A 156 -21.82 9.09 -0.61
CA PRO A 156 -20.83 9.88 -1.36
C PRO A 156 -20.73 11.34 -0.90
N ASN A 157 -21.84 11.94 -0.49
CA ASN A 157 -21.88 13.32 0.02
C ASN A 157 -21.14 13.48 1.35
N GLN A 158 -21.01 12.42 2.13
CA GLN A 158 -20.29 12.42 3.39
C GLN A 158 -18.79 12.27 3.21
N PHE A 159 -18.33 11.65 2.11
CA PHE A 159 -16.92 11.48 1.78
C PHE A 159 -16.41 12.66 0.96
N ASN A 160 -16.20 13.78 1.59
CA ASN A 160 -15.75 15.01 0.97
C ASN A 160 -14.39 15.50 1.52
N ASN A 161 -13.73 16.38 0.77
CA ASN A 161 -12.36 16.81 1.08
C ASN A 161 -12.21 17.41 2.50
N SER A 162 -13.15 18.23 2.94
CA SER A 162 -13.11 18.86 4.28
C SER A 162 -13.23 17.81 5.39
N ARG A 163 -14.06 16.80 5.20
CA ARG A 163 -14.21 15.70 6.15
C ARG A 163 -12.96 14.83 6.19
N LEU A 164 -12.37 14.50 5.03
CA LEU A 164 -11.14 13.73 4.96
C LEU A 164 -10.01 14.42 5.73
N HIS A 165 -9.79 15.71 5.51
CA HIS A 165 -8.78 16.47 6.24
C HIS A 165 -9.03 16.44 7.76
N ARG A 166 -10.27 16.70 8.19
CA ARG A 166 -10.65 16.69 9.61
C ARG A 166 -10.43 15.31 10.23
N SER A 167 -10.83 14.25 9.54
CA SER A 167 -10.64 12.87 10.04
C SER A 167 -9.16 12.53 10.17
N LEU A 168 -8.31 12.94 9.23
CA LEU A 168 -6.87 12.71 9.30
C LEU A 168 -6.22 13.51 10.43
N THR A 169 -6.60 14.78 10.60
CA THR A 169 -6.11 15.60 11.73
C THR A 169 -6.51 14.99 13.07
N ASN A 170 -7.77 14.56 13.22
CA ASN A 170 -8.20 13.90 14.45
C ASN A 170 -7.51 12.55 14.68
N PHE A 171 -7.13 11.83 13.61
CA PHE A 171 -6.42 10.57 13.73
C PHE A 171 -4.95 10.74 14.12
N GLU A 172 -4.34 11.89 13.83
CA GLU A 172 -2.93 12.17 14.12
C GLU A 172 -2.59 11.95 15.62
N GLU A 173 -3.48 12.34 16.51
CA GLU A 173 -3.32 12.16 17.97
C GLU A 173 -3.29 10.68 18.39
N HIS A 174 -3.83 9.79 17.57
CA HIS A 174 -3.90 8.35 17.83
C HIS A 174 -2.77 7.53 17.16
N LEU A 175 -1.94 8.17 16.32
CA LEU A 175 -0.82 7.50 15.66
C LEU A 175 0.16 6.82 16.63
N PRO A 176 0.57 7.41 17.76
CA PRO A 176 1.47 6.74 18.71
C PRO A 176 0.87 5.43 19.25
N ALA A 177 -0.43 5.42 19.56
CA ALA A 177 -1.12 4.23 20.05
C ALA A 177 -1.27 3.16 18.95
N LEU A 178 -1.49 3.57 17.70
CA LEU A 178 -1.49 2.67 16.54
C LEU A 178 -0.11 2.03 16.36
N MET A 179 0.95 2.84 16.30
CA MET A 179 2.31 2.38 16.10
C MET A 179 2.80 1.43 17.21
N SER A 180 2.32 1.59 18.44
CA SER A 180 2.68 0.68 19.53
C SER A 180 2.08 -0.71 19.39
N ARG A 181 0.93 -0.85 18.73
CA ARG A 181 0.20 -2.12 18.57
C ARG A 181 0.38 -2.79 17.21
N LEU A 182 0.77 -2.02 16.20
CA LEU A 182 0.92 -2.54 14.82
C LEU A 182 1.92 -3.70 14.72
N PRO A 183 3.11 -3.65 15.37
CA PRO A 183 4.06 -4.76 15.36
C PRO A 183 3.49 -6.07 15.94
N GLU A 184 2.61 -6.00 16.94
CA GLU A 184 1.97 -7.18 17.54
C GLU A 184 1.05 -7.88 16.53
N ILE A 185 0.33 -7.11 15.71
CA ILE A 185 -0.48 -7.65 14.61
C ILE A 185 0.39 -8.36 13.60
N TYR A 186 1.51 -7.75 13.19
CA TYR A 186 2.42 -8.38 12.24
C TYR A 186 3.04 -9.65 12.81
N GLN A 187 3.46 -9.66 14.07
CA GLN A 187 3.97 -10.87 14.70
C GLN A 187 2.93 -12.00 14.80
N LYS A 188 1.68 -11.66 15.01
CA LYS A 188 0.58 -12.65 15.01
C LYS A 188 0.38 -13.32 13.65
N HIS A 189 0.54 -12.57 12.55
CA HIS A 189 0.30 -13.06 11.18
C HIS A 189 1.55 -13.64 10.52
N PHE A 190 2.72 -13.07 10.80
CA PHE A 190 3.97 -13.36 10.07
C PHE A 190 5.07 -13.96 10.98
N GLY A 191 4.87 -14.02 12.28
CA GLY A 191 5.86 -14.52 13.24
C GLY A 191 6.79 -13.43 13.80
N SER A 192 7.86 -13.87 14.48
CA SER A 192 8.90 -12.98 15.02
C SER A 192 9.71 -12.34 13.89
N PHE A 193 10.22 -11.15 14.13
CA PHE A 193 11.08 -10.47 13.17
C PHE A 193 12.51 -11.04 13.25
N ASP A 194 13.09 -11.38 12.10
CA ASP A 194 14.46 -11.88 11.98
C ASP A 194 15.47 -10.72 11.90
N SER A 195 15.08 -9.61 11.27
CA SER A 195 15.88 -8.39 11.16
C SER A 195 15.00 -7.17 10.98
N LEU A 196 15.53 -6.01 11.31
CA LEU A 196 14.88 -4.72 11.18
C LEU A 196 15.71 -3.80 10.28
N PHE A 197 15.05 -3.06 9.42
CA PHE A 197 15.71 -2.13 8.50
C PHE A 197 15.32 -0.69 8.84
N LEU A 198 16.32 0.15 9.09
CA LEU A 198 16.14 1.56 9.40
C LEU A 198 16.76 2.42 8.30
N ASP A 199 15.94 3.23 7.66
CA ASP A 199 16.39 4.18 6.62
C ASP A 199 15.59 5.47 6.66
N VAL A 200 16.12 6.52 6.00
CA VAL A 200 15.44 7.79 5.78
C VAL A 200 15.05 7.92 4.32
N SER A 201 13.77 8.05 4.06
CA SER A 201 13.20 8.32 2.74
C SER A 201 12.78 9.78 2.60
N ASP A 202 12.72 10.27 1.36
CA ASP A 202 12.29 11.63 1.04
C ASP A 202 10.94 11.65 0.32
N ALA A 203 10.07 12.60 0.67
CA ALA A 203 8.90 12.92 -0.12
C ALA A 203 8.95 14.38 -0.60
N TYR A 204 8.78 14.58 -1.91
CA TYR A 204 8.93 15.89 -2.56
C TYR A 204 7.60 16.56 -2.80
N PHE A 205 7.62 17.89 -2.77
CA PHE A 205 6.45 18.71 -3.07
C PHE A 205 6.66 19.55 -4.34
N HIS A 206 5.64 19.52 -5.20
CA HIS A 206 5.50 20.48 -6.28
C HIS A 206 4.64 21.64 -5.76
N GLY A 207 5.28 22.80 -5.46
CA GLY A 207 4.62 23.95 -4.83
C GLY A 207 5.10 24.20 -3.39
N GLN A 208 4.25 24.86 -2.57
CA GLN A 208 4.68 25.30 -1.24
C GLN A 208 4.89 24.15 -0.24
N GLY A 209 4.09 23.08 -0.33
CA GLY A 209 4.13 21.99 0.64
C GLY A 209 3.70 22.41 2.06
N PRO A 210 3.75 21.49 3.04
CA PRO A 210 3.51 21.77 4.46
C PRO A 210 4.67 22.58 5.06
N SER A 211 4.49 23.10 6.28
CA SER A 211 5.52 23.86 7.01
C SER A 211 6.82 23.06 7.25
N LEU A 212 6.73 21.75 7.39
CA LEU A 212 7.88 20.84 7.50
C LEU A 212 8.67 20.69 6.19
N ALA A 213 8.06 21.04 5.03
CA ALA A 213 8.75 20.93 3.75
C ALA A 213 9.79 22.04 3.59
N GLN A 214 11.05 21.64 3.58
CA GLN A 214 12.20 22.53 3.47
C GLN A 214 12.96 22.27 2.17
N ASN A 215 13.56 23.31 1.60
CA ASN A 215 14.43 23.19 0.45
C ASN A 215 15.71 22.44 0.85
N SER A 216 15.91 21.29 0.27
CA SER A 216 17.08 20.47 0.51
C SER A 216 17.45 19.67 -0.73
N LYS A 217 18.70 19.22 -0.80
CA LYS A 217 19.18 18.39 -1.88
C LYS A 217 18.52 17.02 -1.83
N THR A 218 17.94 16.58 -2.95
CA THR A 218 17.35 15.25 -3.09
C THR A 218 18.43 14.19 -3.31
N LYS A 219 18.07 12.92 -3.19
CA LYS A 219 18.98 11.80 -3.52
C LYS A 219 19.46 11.87 -4.99
N GLU A 220 18.64 12.42 -5.90
CA GLU A 220 19.00 12.65 -7.32
C GLU A 220 19.84 13.92 -7.56
N GLY A 221 20.16 14.68 -6.52
CA GLY A 221 21.03 15.84 -6.62
C GLY A 221 20.34 17.17 -6.89
N HIS A 222 19.02 17.21 -7.02
CA HIS A 222 18.24 18.43 -7.24
C HIS A 222 17.81 19.07 -5.92
N PHE A 223 17.64 20.40 -5.91
CA PHE A 223 17.03 21.10 -4.77
C PHE A 223 15.51 21.14 -4.94
N LYS A 224 14.79 20.57 -3.97
CA LYS A 224 13.32 20.59 -3.94
C LYS A 224 12.83 20.79 -2.49
N LYS A 225 11.62 21.28 -2.36
CA LYS A 225 10.92 21.22 -1.05
C LYS A 225 10.58 19.77 -0.77
N LYS A 226 11.09 19.26 0.34
CA LYS A 226 10.89 17.87 0.77
C LYS A 226 10.65 17.77 2.26
N ILE A 227 10.09 16.67 2.69
CA ILE A 227 10.14 16.16 4.07
C ILE A 227 10.97 14.88 4.08
N GLY A 228 11.58 14.58 5.21
CA GLY A 228 12.16 13.26 5.45
C GLY A 228 11.13 12.35 6.15
N ILE A 229 11.26 11.06 5.93
CA ILE A 229 10.49 10.01 6.61
C ILE A 229 11.50 9.00 7.13
N VAL A 230 11.72 8.98 8.44
CA VAL A 230 12.47 7.91 9.10
C VAL A 230 11.55 6.70 9.18
N LEU A 231 11.99 5.56 8.70
CA LEU A 231 11.17 4.37 8.60
C LEU A 231 11.92 3.16 9.14
N LEU A 232 11.29 2.45 10.07
CA LEU A 232 11.73 1.16 10.58
C LEU A 232 10.78 0.08 10.05
N CYS A 233 11.32 -0.88 9.30
CA CYS A 233 10.58 -2.00 8.73
C CYS A 233 11.15 -3.33 9.22
N ASN A 234 10.36 -4.42 9.10
CA ASN A 234 10.89 -5.77 9.21
C ASN A 234 11.54 -6.22 7.88
N GLU A 235 12.02 -7.46 7.81
CA GLU A 235 12.66 -8.09 6.64
C GLU A 235 11.76 -8.15 5.39
N ASP A 236 10.44 -8.20 5.56
CA ASP A 236 9.45 -8.19 4.47
C ASP A 236 9.09 -6.78 4.00
N GLY A 237 9.66 -5.74 4.64
CA GLY A 237 9.35 -4.34 4.35
C GLY A 237 8.07 -3.83 5.01
N LEU A 238 7.50 -4.55 5.98
CA LEU A 238 6.33 -4.07 6.74
C LEU A 238 6.74 -2.95 7.68
N PRO A 239 6.12 -1.76 7.62
CA PRO A 239 6.47 -0.62 8.46
C PRO A 239 6.05 -0.85 9.91
N LEU A 240 7.00 -0.86 10.81
CA LEU A 240 6.78 -1.05 12.25
C LEU A 240 6.66 0.29 12.97
N ARG A 241 7.48 1.26 12.55
CA ARG A 241 7.49 2.60 13.12
C ARG A 241 7.97 3.62 12.10
N TRP A 242 7.45 4.83 12.16
CA TRP A 242 7.87 5.92 11.28
C TRP A 242 7.78 7.27 11.98
N GLU A 243 8.56 8.23 11.48
CA GLU A 243 8.53 9.62 11.90
C GLU A 243 8.71 10.54 10.70
N VAL A 244 7.93 11.61 10.65
CA VAL A 244 8.05 12.63 9.62
C VAL A 244 8.89 13.76 10.14
N ILE A 245 10.02 14.05 9.49
CA ILE A 245 10.99 15.03 9.88
C ILE A 245 11.12 16.19 8.88
N PRO A 246 11.61 17.37 9.30
CA PRO A 246 11.88 18.46 8.38
C PRO A 246 12.87 18.05 7.27
N GLY A 247 12.63 18.50 6.05
CA GLY A 247 13.40 18.05 4.88
C GLY A 247 14.89 18.45 4.86
N ALA A 248 15.32 19.37 5.70
CA ALA A 248 16.72 19.76 5.87
C ALA A 248 17.38 19.12 7.11
N SER A 249 16.68 18.24 7.83
CA SER A 249 17.26 17.50 8.96
C SER A 249 18.42 16.63 8.52
N SER A 250 19.45 16.52 9.36
CA SER A 250 20.49 15.52 9.16
C SER A 250 19.98 14.15 9.61
N ASP A 251 20.33 13.09 8.90
CA ASP A 251 19.79 11.75 9.13
C ASP A 251 20.15 11.15 10.50
N ASN A 252 21.30 11.51 11.06
CA ASN A 252 21.84 10.87 12.28
C ASN A 252 20.95 11.00 13.51
N LYS A 253 20.48 12.23 13.82
CA LYS A 253 19.72 12.49 15.04
C LYS A 253 18.35 11.82 15.01
N PRO A 254 17.53 11.96 13.94
CA PRO A 254 16.24 11.29 13.85
C PRO A 254 16.35 9.76 13.84
N MET A 255 17.38 9.19 13.21
CA MET A 255 17.62 7.75 13.24
C MET A 255 17.96 7.27 14.66
N GLN A 256 18.79 8.02 15.41
CA GLN A 256 19.09 7.70 16.80
C GLN A 256 17.83 7.78 17.67
N GLU A 257 17.03 8.82 17.53
CA GLU A 257 15.76 8.98 18.24
C GLU A 257 14.78 7.83 17.94
N MET A 258 14.76 7.35 16.69
CA MET A 258 13.98 6.16 16.29
C MET A 258 14.48 4.91 17.03
N ILE A 259 15.80 4.66 17.06
CA ILE A 259 16.39 3.52 17.77
C ILE A 259 16.05 3.59 19.26
N ASP A 260 16.25 4.74 19.89
CA ASP A 260 15.96 4.95 21.32
C ASP A 260 14.46 4.72 21.63
N SER A 261 13.59 5.07 20.68
CA SER A 261 12.14 4.91 20.83
C SER A 261 11.64 3.47 20.78
N VAL A 262 12.40 2.56 20.20
CA VAL A 262 12.04 1.13 20.12
C VAL A 262 12.77 0.27 21.12
N GLN A 263 13.74 0.83 21.81
CA GLN A 263 14.52 0.14 22.83
C GLN A 263 13.62 -0.39 23.95
N GLY A 264 13.82 -1.66 24.32
CA GLY A 264 13.06 -2.32 25.39
C GLY A 264 11.63 -2.71 25.04
N LEU A 265 11.19 -2.47 23.81
CA LEU A 265 9.89 -2.95 23.35
C LEU A 265 9.90 -4.46 23.16
N SER A 266 8.85 -5.13 23.65
CA SER A 266 8.76 -6.60 23.68
C SER A 266 8.86 -7.24 22.30
N TRP A 267 8.33 -6.60 21.28
CA TRP A 267 8.33 -7.10 19.91
C TRP A 267 9.69 -6.98 19.20
N LEU A 268 10.62 -6.14 19.71
CA LEU A 268 11.96 -6.00 19.16
C LEU A 268 12.77 -7.32 19.26
N GLY A 269 12.62 -8.04 20.37
CA GLY A 269 13.30 -9.31 20.61
C GLY A 269 14.82 -9.16 20.52
N LYS A 270 15.44 -10.05 19.72
CA LYS A 270 16.88 -10.05 19.43
C LYS A 270 17.18 -9.69 17.96
N ALA A 271 16.19 -9.21 17.22
CA ALA A 271 16.35 -8.85 15.81
C ALA A 271 17.40 -7.74 15.65
N PRO A 272 18.45 -7.93 14.82
CA PRO A 272 19.43 -6.88 14.55
C PRO A 272 18.80 -5.76 13.74
N ILE A 273 19.17 -4.52 14.08
CA ILE A 273 18.82 -3.34 13.30
C ILE A 273 19.87 -3.14 12.19
N VAL A 274 19.44 -3.25 10.95
CA VAL A 274 20.25 -2.98 9.77
C VAL A 274 20.04 -1.52 9.36
N CYS A 275 21.11 -0.75 9.33
CA CYS A 275 21.04 0.67 8.99
C CYS A 275 22.20 1.08 8.07
N ASP A 276 22.07 2.27 7.45
CA ASP A 276 23.05 2.78 6.51
C ASP A 276 24.33 3.30 7.22
N ARG A 277 25.28 3.79 6.41
CA ARG A 277 26.55 4.34 6.90
C ARG A 277 26.40 5.56 7.81
N ALA A 278 25.26 6.25 7.80
CA ALA A 278 25.03 7.38 8.67
C ALA A 278 25.12 6.98 10.16
N MET A 279 24.70 5.74 10.47
CA MET A 279 24.79 5.14 11.80
C MET A 279 26.13 4.45 12.10
N GLY A 280 27.04 4.38 11.14
CA GLY A 280 28.37 3.79 11.29
C GLY A 280 29.40 4.68 11.99
N LYS A 281 28.98 5.73 12.70
CA LYS A 281 29.86 6.61 13.47
C LYS A 281 30.04 6.11 14.90
N THR A 282 31.20 6.37 15.49
CA THR A 282 31.59 5.88 16.82
C THR A 282 30.52 6.16 17.89
N ALA A 283 29.90 7.34 17.89
CA ALA A 283 28.90 7.69 18.90
C ALA A 283 27.64 6.82 18.80
N GLN A 284 27.14 6.58 17.59
CA GLN A 284 25.96 5.75 17.31
C GLN A 284 26.25 4.27 17.61
N ILE A 285 27.39 3.77 17.15
CA ILE A 285 27.86 2.41 17.43
C ILE A 285 27.94 2.20 18.95
N LYS A 286 28.57 3.13 19.67
CA LYS A 286 28.66 3.06 21.13
C LYS A 286 27.29 3.02 21.79
N SER A 287 26.37 3.91 21.37
CA SER A 287 25.00 3.94 21.89
C SER A 287 24.28 2.60 21.69
N MET A 288 24.36 2.00 20.52
CA MET A 288 23.75 0.70 20.24
C MET A 288 24.38 -0.42 21.09
N CYS A 289 25.71 -0.42 21.24
CA CYS A 289 26.43 -1.39 22.08
C CYS A 289 26.07 -1.25 23.57
N ASP A 290 26.09 -0.01 24.09
CA ASP A 290 25.78 0.28 25.50
C ASP A 290 24.34 -0.14 25.86
N ASN A 291 23.44 -0.10 24.89
CA ASN A 291 22.05 -0.52 25.02
C ASN A 291 21.83 -2.03 24.71
N GLY A 292 22.88 -2.79 24.41
CA GLY A 292 22.80 -4.21 24.11
C GLY A 292 21.96 -4.55 22.87
N MET A 293 21.81 -3.60 21.94
CA MET A 293 21.01 -3.79 20.72
C MET A 293 21.88 -4.43 19.62
N PRO A 294 21.50 -5.59 19.07
CA PRO A 294 22.17 -6.13 17.90
C PRO A 294 21.98 -5.19 16.70
N PHE A 295 23.04 -4.95 15.94
CA PHE A 295 22.97 -4.09 14.77
C PHE A 295 23.95 -4.51 13.68
N LEU A 296 23.67 -4.08 12.45
CA LEU A 296 24.54 -4.21 11.30
C LEU A 296 24.57 -2.87 10.55
N THR A 297 25.76 -2.25 10.48
CA THR A 297 25.94 -0.97 9.77
C THR A 297 27.30 -0.94 9.09
N PRO A 298 27.43 -0.37 7.87
CA PRO A 298 28.72 -0.11 7.25
C PRO A 298 29.50 0.92 8.06
N LEU A 299 30.77 0.68 8.32
CA LEU A 299 31.65 1.64 8.94
C LEU A 299 31.89 2.85 8.02
N THR A 300 32.02 4.03 8.60
CA THR A 300 32.57 5.17 7.85
C THR A 300 34.05 4.91 7.53
N ARG A 301 34.59 5.62 6.55
CA ARG A 301 36.00 5.45 6.15
C ARG A 301 36.96 5.70 7.33
N THR A 302 36.64 6.62 8.19
CA THR A 302 37.45 6.98 9.38
C THR A 302 37.44 5.84 10.40
N GLU A 303 36.28 5.33 10.74
CA GLU A 303 36.11 4.23 11.70
C GLU A 303 36.74 2.93 11.17
N TYR A 304 36.56 2.62 9.87
CA TYR A 304 37.17 1.46 9.22
C TYR A 304 38.68 1.43 9.45
N HIS A 305 39.38 2.54 9.23
CA HIS A 305 40.85 2.60 9.43
C HIS A 305 41.26 2.36 10.89
N SER A 306 40.46 2.80 11.86
CA SER A 306 40.76 2.56 13.27
C SER A 306 40.60 1.08 13.64
N TYR A 307 39.54 0.41 13.16
CA TYR A 307 39.31 -1.02 13.41
C TYR A 307 40.36 -1.90 12.73
N VAL A 308 40.70 -1.63 11.46
CA VAL A 308 41.71 -2.41 10.69
C VAL A 308 43.10 -2.31 11.32
N LYS A 309 43.51 -1.15 11.82
CA LYS A 309 44.76 -1.01 12.56
C LYS A 309 44.84 -1.90 13.79
N ASN A 310 43.73 -2.07 14.49
CA ASN A 310 43.67 -2.94 15.68
C ASN A 310 43.66 -4.42 15.32
N LEU A 311 43.13 -4.82 14.16
CA LEU A 311 43.11 -6.21 13.67
C LEU A 311 44.48 -6.68 13.17
N SER A 312 45.34 -5.79 12.66
CA SER A 312 46.69 -6.12 12.22
C SER A 312 47.69 -6.33 13.36
N THR A 313 47.23 -6.23 14.61
CA THR A 313 48.03 -6.39 15.84
C THR A 313 47.69 -7.69 16.59
N ILE A 314 46.81 -8.53 16.03
CA ILE A 314 46.51 -9.90 16.44
C ILE A 314 47.16 -10.88 15.46
#